data_ce2e5b66266ff95f62329c3c372a73f9
#
_entry.id   ce2e5b66266ff95f62329c3c372a73f9
#
_cell.length_a   1.000
_cell.length_b   1.000
_cell.length_c   1.000
_cell.angle_alpha   90.00
_cell.angle_beta   90.00
_cell.angle_gamma   90.00
#
_symmetry.space_group_name_H-M   'P 1'
#
loop_
_entity.id
_entity.type
_entity.pdbx_description
1 polymer ?
#
loop_
_entity_poly.entity_id
_entity_poly.type
_entity_poly.pdbx_seq_one_letter_code
_entity_poly.pdbx_strand_id
1 'polypeptide(L)'
;MDMTAPVQATLLKADFFNRDPRRVARALLGKLLVRKTPHGILAGRIVETEAYLGQGDAAAHTAAGKTARNSVLFGPPGYAYVYFIYGNHYCLNVSCLPDGVPGGVLFRALEPVEGIEQMAQARGIEIMRGRVPSPAYVGTAALGRSAERSSAATGRRSNPGFAISEESDLKKISLLKKISSGPGRLSEALQITRDRDNGKSLVSPRSDLSIVDDAYRVRRVTVTPRIGIAKSADRPLRYFIAGNPFVSGRSRAA
;
A
#
# COMPACT_ATOMS: atom_id res chain seq x y z
N MET A 1 16.41 -26.90 -18.28
CA MET A 1 16.36 -25.50 -18.75
C MET A 1 15.07 -24.90 -18.23
N ASP A 2 15.13 -24.17 -17.16
CA ASP A 2 13.98 -23.38 -16.70
C ASP A 2 14.53 -22.03 -16.21
N MET A 3 14.66 -21.12 -17.17
CA MET A 3 15.02 -19.74 -16.92
C MET A 3 13.71 -19.01 -16.59
N THR A 4 13.32 -19.00 -15.30
CA THR A 4 12.27 -18.09 -14.82
C THR A 4 12.76 -16.67 -15.02
N ALA A 5 12.27 -16.01 -16.07
CA ALA A 5 12.49 -14.59 -16.29
C ALA A 5 12.04 -13.80 -15.04
N PRO A 6 12.75 -12.74 -14.67
CA PRO A 6 12.37 -11.91 -13.54
C PRO A 6 10.94 -11.39 -13.78
N VAL A 7 10.05 -11.62 -12.82
CA VAL A 7 8.67 -11.13 -12.90
C VAL A 7 8.72 -9.60 -12.93
N GLN A 8 8.46 -9.03 -14.11
CA GLN A 8 8.40 -7.58 -14.28
C GLN A 8 7.14 -7.05 -13.60
N ALA A 9 7.31 -6.11 -12.66
CA ALA A 9 6.20 -5.43 -12.03
C ALA A 9 5.42 -4.62 -13.08
N THR A 10 4.10 -4.87 -13.18
CA THR A 10 3.23 -4.25 -14.18
C THR A 10 2.36 -3.17 -13.53
N LEU A 11 2.33 -1.97 -14.14
CA LEU A 11 1.46 -0.88 -13.70
C LEU A 11 -0.02 -1.31 -13.81
N LEU A 12 -0.80 -1.09 -12.74
CA LEU A 12 -2.24 -1.35 -12.79
C LEU A 12 -2.92 -0.35 -13.73
N LYS A 13 -3.96 -0.82 -14.43
CA LYS A 13 -4.77 -0.02 -15.36
C LYS A 13 -6.04 0.50 -14.68
N ALA A 14 -6.68 1.52 -15.26
CA ALA A 14 -7.91 2.11 -14.75
C ALA A 14 -9.04 1.08 -14.56
N ASP A 15 -9.16 0.10 -15.44
CA ASP A 15 -10.17 -0.97 -15.36
C ASP A 15 -10.05 -1.81 -14.07
N PHE A 16 -8.85 -1.91 -13.49
CA PHE A 16 -8.68 -2.56 -12.18
C PHE A 16 -9.49 -1.84 -11.10
N PHE A 17 -9.63 -0.53 -11.18
CA PHE A 17 -10.32 0.31 -10.20
C PHE A 17 -11.78 0.58 -10.57
N ASN A 18 -12.14 0.40 -11.84
CA ASN A 18 -13.53 0.56 -12.33
C ASN A 18 -14.41 -0.62 -11.89
N ARG A 19 -14.48 -0.87 -10.59
CA ARG A 19 -15.19 -1.98 -9.95
C ARG A 19 -15.67 -1.55 -8.56
N ASP A 20 -16.57 -2.37 -8.00
CA ASP A 20 -17.02 -2.23 -6.60
C ASP A 20 -15.82 -2.10 -5.63
N PRO A 21 -15.83 -1.10 -4.72
CA PRO A 21 -14.72 -0.86 -3.76
C PRO A 21 -14.35 -2.09 -2.94
N ARG A 22 -15.29 -2.99 -2.63
CA ARG A 22 -15.02 -4.26 -1.91
C ARG A 22 -14.13 -5.19 -2.71
N ARG A 23 -14.38 -5.28 -4.03
CA ARG A 23 -13.56 -6.09 -4.95
C ARG A 23 -12.18 -5.47 -5.13
N VAL A 24 -12.12 -4.14 -5.27
CA VAL A 24 -10.85 -3.41 -5.40
C VAL A 24 -10.03 -3.53 -4.12
N ALA A 25 -10.62 -3.31 -2.94
CA ALA A 25 -9.94 -3.41 -1.65
C ALA A 25 -9.26 -4.78 -1.46
N ARG A 26 -10.00 -5.85 -1.75
CA ARG A 26 -9.48 -7.21 -1.68
C ARG A 26 -8.37 -7.47 -2.71
N ALA A 27 -8.53 -6.99 -3.95
CA ALA A 27 -7.59 -7.22 -5.04
C ALA A 27 -6.29 -6.39 -4.92
N LEU A 28 -6.33 -5.28 -4.19
CA LEU A 28 -5.15 -4.45 -3.88
C LEU A 28 -4.18 -5.12 -2.91
N LEU A 29 -4.64 -6.04 -2.06
CA LEU A 29 -3.76 -6.76 -1.15
C LEU A 29 -2.69 -7.51 -1.95
N GLY A 30 -1.43 -7.36 -1.51
CA GLY A 30 -0.27 -7.94 -2.16
C GLY A 30 0.32 -7.08 -3.29
N LYS A 31 -0.38 -6.06 -3.81
CA LYS A 31 0.19 -5.12 -4.79
C LYS A 31 1.17 -4.16 -4.12
N LEU A 32 2.02 -3.52 -4.90
CA LEU A 32 2.98 -2.53 -4.41
C LEU A 32 2.46 -1.11 -4.64
N LEU A 33 2.48 -0.30 -3.61
CA LEU A 33 2.36 1.16 -3.71
C LEU A 33 3.77 1.72 -3.82
N VAL A 34 4.04 2.45 -4.90
CA VAL A 34 5.37 2.90 -5.30
C VAL A 34 5.41 4.41 -5.42
N ARG A 35 6.41 5.03 -4.78
CA ARG A 35 6.76 6.44 -4.93
C ARG A 35 8.15 6.56 -5.57
N LYS A 36 8.25 7.25 -6.69
CA LYS A 36 9.51 7.68 -7.27
C LYS A 36 9.94 9.00 -6.65
N THR A 37 11.17 9.09 -6.17
CA THR A 37 11.77 10.30 -5.61
C THR A 37 13.08 10.63 -6.33
N PRO A 38 13.61 11.85 -6.20
CA PRO A 38 14.96 12.16 -6.71
C PRO A 38 16.06 11.27 -6.13
N HIS A 39 15.81 10.70 -4.95
CA HIS A 39 16.78 9.87 -4.21
C HIS A 39 16.57 8.37 -4.38
N GLY A 40 15.64 7.94 -5.24
CA GLY A 40 15.32 6.54 -5.50
C GLY A 40 13.85 6.19 -5.32
N ILE A 41 13.57 4.91 -5.21
CA ILE A 41 12.22 4.37 -5.12
C ILE A 41 11.88 4.05 -3.67
N LEU A 42 10.68 4.45 -3.24
CA LEU A 42 10.04 3.98 -2.01
C LEU A 42 8.92 3.04 -2.41
N ALA A 43 8.93 1.81 -1.92
CA ALA A 43 7.86 0.86 -2.22
C ALA A 43 7.42 0.10 -0.97
N GLY A 44 6.11 -0.08 -0.84
CA GLY A 44 5.51 -0.89 0.21
C GLY A 44 4.42 -1.81 -0.34
N ARG A 45 4.41 -3.06 0.13
CA ARG A 45 3.36 -4.02 -0.20
C ARG A 45 2.10 -3.69 0.58
N ILE A 46 0.99 -3.55 -0.11
CA ILE A 46 -0.32 -3.27 0.48
C ILE A 46 -0.77 -4.52 1.25
N VAL A 47 -0.87 -4.42 2.57
CA VAL A 47 -1.25 -5.53 3.45
C VAL A 47 -2.59 -5.32 4.13
N GLU A 48 -3.13 -4.09 4.10
CA GLU A 48 -4.41 -3.74 4.71
C GLU A 48 -5.09 -2.59 3.97
N THR A 49 -6.40 -2.73 3.75
CA THR A 49 -7.26 -1.77 3.05
C THR A 49 -8.63 -1.69 3.70
N GLU A 50 -9.36 -0.58 3.46
CA GLU A 50 -10.79 -0.47 3.79
C GLU A 50 -11.58 0.04 2.58
N ALA A 51 -12.73 -0.60 2.32
CA ALA A 51 -13.66 -0.16 1.28
C ALA A 51 -14.66 0.86 1.82
N TYR A 52 -14.95 1.88 1.01
CA TYR A 52 -15.96 2.91 1.23
C TYR A 52 -16.89 2.99 0.02
N LEU A 53 -18.19 2.68 0.21
CA LEU A 53 -19.11 2.34 -0.87
C LEU A 53 -19.87 3.53 -1.49
N GLY A 54 -19.44 4.74 -1.19
CA GLY A 54 -20.10 5.93 -1.73
C GLY A 54 -21.31 6.36 -0.89
N GLN A 55 -22.39 6.83 -1.55
CA GLN A 55 -23.56 7.41 -0.87
C GLN A 55 -24.33 6.42 0.04
N GLY A 56 -24.28 5.13 -0.27
CA GLY A 56 -24.89 4.08 0.56
C GLY A 56 -24.09 3.68 1.80
N ASP A 57 -23.01 4.40 2.11
CA ASP A 57 -22.12 4.12 3.24
C ASP A 57 -21.98 5.37 4.12
N ALA A 58 -22.67 5.38 5.25
CA ALA A 58 -22.69 6.53 6.15
C ALA A 58 -21.32 6.94 6.71
N ALA A 59 -20.30 6.06 6.62
CA ALA A 59 -18.92 6.37 6.99
C ALA A 59 -18.08 6.94 5.82
N ALA A 60 -18.60 6.87 4.59
CA ALA A 60 -17.88 7.44 3.44
C ALA A 60 -17.96 8.96 3.42
N HIS A 61 -16.87 9.62 3.03
CA HIS A 61 -16.84 11.07 2.83
C HIS A 61 -17.83 11.57 1.77
N THR A 62 -18.31 10.65 0.94
CA THR A 62 -19.26 10.90 -0.15
C THR A 62 -20.72 10.62 0.23
N ALA A 63 -20.99 10.21 1.47
CA ALA A 63 -22.34 9.86 1.93
C ALA A 63 -23.35 11.01 1.78
N ALA A 64 -22.92 12.26 2.04
CA ALA A 64 -23.73 13.46 1.93
C ALA A 64 -23.67 14.14 0.54
N GLY A 65 -23.07 13.47 -0.46
CA GLY A 65 -22.94 14.01 -1.81
C GLY A 65 -21.55 14.59 -2.12
N LYS A 66 -21.44 15.20 -3.32
CA LYS A 66 -20.19 15.75 -3.86
C LYS A 66 -19.90 17.13 -3.25
N THR A 67 -18.64 17.32 -2.85
CA THR A 67 -18.10 18.59 -2.37
C THR A 67 -16.74 18.84 -3.02
N ALA A 68 -16.19 20.05 -2.95
CA ALA A 68 -14.84 20.36 -3.43
C ALA A 68 -13.78 19.45 -2.75
N ARG A 69 -13.99 19.08 -1.48
CA ARG A 69 -13.07 18.22 -0.72
C ARG A 69 -13.01 16.80 -1.25
N ASN A 70 -14.14 16.19 -1.59
CA ASN A 70 -14.27 14.79 -1.94
C ASN A 70 -14.46 14.55 -3.46
N SER A 71 -14.36 15.59 -4.28
CA SER A 71 -14.64 15.56 -5.71
C SER A 71 -13.87 14.47 -6.47
N VAL A 72 -12.65 14.15 -6.03
CA VAL A 72 -11.82 13.09 -6.63
C VAL A 72 -12.49 11.71 -6.54
N LEU A 73 -13.24 11.44 -5.47
CA LEU A 73 -13.98 10.16 -5.32
C LEU A 73 -15.19 10.02 -6.25
N PHE A 74 -15.63 11.14 -6.88
CA PHE A 74 -16.66 11.16 -7.91
C PHE A 74 -16.06 11.23 -9.32
N GLY A 75 -14.73 11.28 -9.44
CA GLY A 75 -14.03 11.34 -10.71
C GLY A 75 -13.64 9.96 -11.24
N PRO A 76 -12.80 9.91 -12.27
CA PRO A 76 -12.36 8.67 -12.89
C PRO A 76 -11.71 7.71 -11.88
N PRO A 77 -11.78 6.37 -12.12
CA PRO A 77 -11.16 5.38 -11.26
C PRO A 77 -9.63 5.41 -11.33
N GLY A 78 -8.99 5.08 -10.19
CA GLY A 78 -7.52 4.99 -10.10
C GLY A 78 -6.82 6.31 -9.74
N TYR A 79 -7.55 7.29 -9.21
CA TYR A 79 -6.99 8.57 -8.77
C TYR A 79 -6.83 8.64 -7.26
N ALA A 80 -5.76 9.26 -6.81
CA ALA A 80 -5.45 9.46 -5.40
C ALA A 80 -6.38 10.50 -4.77
N TYR A 81 -7.12 10.12 -3.74
CA TYR A 81 -7.82 11.04 -2.87
C TYR A 81 -7.07 11.14 -1.55
N VAL A 82 -6.50 12.31 -1.29
CA VAL A 82 -5.71 12.59 -0.09
C VAL A 82 -6.43 13.60 0.78
N TYR A 83 -6.62 13.28 2.05
CA TYR A 83 -7.24 14.19 3.01
C TYR A 83 -6.45 14.25 4.32
N PHE A 84 -6.57 15.40 5.00
CA PHE A 84 -5.92 15.66 6.28
C PHE A 84 -6.80 15.24 7.44
N ILE A 85 -6.23 14.58 8.45
CA ILE A 85 -6.94 14.06 9.61
C ILE A 85 -6.14 14.31 10.90
N TYR A 86 -6.86 14.55 12.00
CA TYR A 86 -6.31 14.76 13.33
C TYR A 86 -5.28 15.90 13.46
N GLY A 87 -5.27 16.87 12.53
CA GLY A 87 -4.38 18.00 12.57
C GLY A 87 -2.90 17.74 12.23
N ASN A 88 -2.52 16.48 11.94
CA ASN A 88 -1.11 16.12 11.74
C ASN A 88 -0.84 14.99 10.71
N HIS A 89 -1.87 14.36 10.14
CA HIS A 89 -1.68 13.24 9.25
C HIS A 89 -2.49 13.36 7.96
N TYR A 90 -1.95 12.81 6.88
CA TYR A 90 -2.67 12.57 5.63
C TYR A 90 -3.11 11.10 5.53
N CYS A 91 -4.24 10.88 4.88
CA CYS A 91 -4.72 9.55 4.51
C CYS A 91 -4.86 9.46 3.00
N LEU A 92 -4.32 8.40 2.40
CA LEU A 92 -4.41 8.10 0.98
C LEU A 92 -5.54 7.12 0.70
N ASN A 93 -6.39 7.48 -0.26
CA ASN A 93 -7.37 6.59 -0.86
C ASN A 93 -7.17 6.53 -2.38
N VAL A 94 -7.77 5.55 -3.02
CA VAL A 94 -7.92 5.49 -4.48
C VAL A 94 -9.38 5.50 -4.86
N SER A 95 -9.76 6.30 -5.88
CA SER A 95 -11.12 6.33 -6.44
C SER A 95 -11.44 5.03 -7.16
N CYS A 96 -12.69 4.59 -7.04
CA CYS A 96 -13.23 3.39 -7.66
C CYS A 96 -14.55 3.72 -8.38
N LEU A 97 -15.05 2.77 -9.19
CA LEU A 97 -16.28 2.90 -9.97
C LEU A 97 -16.15 3.85 -11.18
N PRO A 98 -17.12 3.87 -12.08
CA PRO A 98 -17.12 4.79 -13.22
C PRO A 98 -17.11 6.26 -12.80
N ASP A 99 -16.64 7.13 -13.65
CA ASP A 99 -16.71 8.58 -13.47
C ASP A 99 -18.15 9.01 -13.14
N GLY A 100 -18.31 9.89 -12.18
CA GLY A 100 -19.59 10.33 -11.63
C GLY A 100 -20.14 9.46 -10.50
N VAL A 101 -19.68 8.22 -10.32
CA VAL A 101 -20.17 7.29 -9.28
C VAL A 101 -19.16 7.24 -8.13
N PRO A 102 -19.55 7.67 -6.91
CA PRO A 102 -18.59 7.77 -5.82
C PRO A 102 -18.27 6.42 -5.18
N GLY A 103 -16.99 6.19 -4.93
CA GLY A 103 -16.48 5.04 -4.19
C GLY A 103 -14.98 5.12 -4.05
N GLY A 104 -14.43 4.44 -3.04
CA GLY A 104 -12.99 4.46 -2.85
C GLY A 104 -12.48 3.40 -1.90
N VAL A 105 -11.16 3.24 -1.89
CA VAL A 105 -10.43 2.34 -1.01
C VAL A 105 -9.35 3.10 -0.26
N LEU A 106 -9.38 3.05 1.07
CA LEU A 106 -8.35 3.58 1.95
C LEU A 106 -7.20 2.57 2.07
N PHE A 107 -5.96 3.02 1.88
CA PHE A 107 -4.76 2.28 2.24
C PHE A 107 -4.50 2.42 3.75
N ARG A 108 -4.39 1.29 4.46
CA ARG A 108 -4.24 1.30 5.91
C ARG A 108 -2.85 0.92 6.38
N ALA A 109 -2.23 -0.06 5.74
CA ALA A 109 -0.89 -0.48 6.11
C ALA A 109 -0.12 -1.04 4.92
N LEU A 110 1.18 -0.80 4.95
CA LEU A 110 2.15 -1.36 4.01
C LEU A 110 3.20 -2.15 4.77
N GLU A 111 3.67 -3.21 4.15
CA GLU A 111 4.95 -3.86 4.48
C GLU A 111 6.04 -3.15 3.66
N PRO A 112 7.01 -2.46 4.30
CA PRO A 112 8.08 -1.78 3.58
C PRO A 112 8.92 -2.76 2.74
N VAL A 113 9.17 -2.45 1.46
CA VAL A 113 9.86 -3.31 0.52
C VAL A 113 11.14 -2.67 -0.01
N GLU A 114 11.08 -1.39 -0.41
CA GLU A 114 12.21 -0.66 -0.97
C GLU A 114 12.25 0.77 -0.43
N GLY A 115 13.46 1.34 -0.27
CA GLY A 115 13.65 2.69 0.27
C GLY A 115 13.35 2.79 1.77
N ILE A 116 13.53 1.70 2.53
CA ILE A 116 13.14 1.59 3.95
C ILE A 116 13.84 2.66 4.81
N GLU A 117 15.11 2.94 4.58
CA GLU A 117 15.85 3.97 5.32
C GLU A 117 15.26 5.37 5.08
N GLN A 118 14.90 5.68 3.83
CA GLN A 118 14.27 6.96 3.49
C GLN A 118 12.85 7.07 4.09
N MET A 119 12.08 5.98 4.07
CA MET A 119 10.77 5.92 4.73
C MET A 119 10.90 6.15 6.23
N ALA A 120 11.89 5.54 6.87
CA ALA A 120 12.14 5.72 8.30
C ALA A 120 12.57 7.16 8.61
N GLN A 121 13.44 7.74 7.80
CA GLN A 121 13.85 9.15 7.93
C GLN A 121 12.64 10.10 7.82
N ALA A 122 11.75 9.89 6.84
CA ALA A 122 10.52 10.66 6.68
C ALA A 122 9.60 10.56 7.91
N ARG A 123 9.69 9.46 8.66
CA ARG A 123 8.95 9.18 9.90
C ARG A 123 9.70 9.64 11.17
N GLY A 124 10.89 10.23 11.06
CA GLY A 124 11.74 10.56 12.22
C GLY A 124 12.19 9.32 13.01
N ILE A 125 12.29 8.15 12.35
CA ILE A 125 12.69 6.89 12.98
C ILE A 125 14.14 6.62 12.63
N GLU A 126 15.01 6.52 13.65
CA GLU A 126 16.40 6.13 13.45
C GLU A 126 16.50 4.62 13.18
N ILE A 127 17.13 4.27 12.07
CA ILE A 127 17.52 2.90 11.74
C ILE A 127 19.03 2.88 11.68
N MET A 128 19.67 2.02 12.47
CA MET A 128 21.12 1.82 12.40
C MET A 128 21.51 1.32 11.01
N ARG A 129 22.39 2.06 10.32
CA ARG A 129 22.92 1.69 9.00
C ARG A 129 23.53 0.28 9.06
N GLY A 130 23.18 -0.57 8.09
CA GLY A 130 23.66 -1.95 7.98
C GLY A 130 22.80 -3.02 8.66
N ARG A 131 21.73 -2.68 9.36
CA ARG A 131 20.84 -3.64 10.05
C ARG A 131 19.52 -3.93 9.34
N VAL A 132 19.26 -3.30 8.20
CA VAL A 132 18.11 -3.63 7.37
C VAL A 132 18.57 -4.60 6.28
N PRO A 133 18.33 -5.92 6.38
CA PRO A 133 18.48 -6.78 5.23
C PRO A 133 17.51 -6.28 4.19
N SER A 134 18.01 -6.02 2.98
CA SER A 134 17.13 -5.96 1.82
C SER A 134 16.26 -7.21 1.86
N PRO A 135 14.92 -7.12 1.91
CA PRO A 135 14.12 -8.30 1.67
C PRO A 135 14.62 -8.85 0.33
N ALA A 136 14.91 -10.16 0.27
CA ALA A 136 15.33 -10.82 -0.94
C ALA A 136 14.16 -10.76 -1.95
N TYR A 137 13.99 -9.58 -2.55
CA TYR A 137 12.94 -9.30 -3.52
C TYR A 137 13.54 -9.40 -4.92
N VAL A 138 13.18 -10.46 -5.60
CA VAL A 138 13.46 -10.67 -7.01
C VAL A 138 12.38 -9.91 -7.79
N GLY A 139 12.69 -8.69 -8.27
CA GLY A 139 11.72 -8.01 -9.12
C GLY A 139 11.87 -6.49 -9.31
N THR A 140 12.70 -5.79 -8.55
CA THR A 140 12.83 -4.32 -8.69
C THR A 140 13.73 -3.85 -9.82
N ALA A 141 14.44 -4.73 -10.50
CA ALA A 141 15.33 -4.38 -11.63
C ALA A 141 14.61 -3.75 -12.84
N ALA A 142 13.26 -3.83 -12.90
CA ALA A 142 12.45 -3.31 -14.00
C ALA A 142 11.99 -1.87 -13.84
N LEU A 143 12.23 -1.22 -12.69
CA LEU A 143 11.74 0.14 -12.40
C LEU A 143 12.77 1.25 -12.68
N GLY A 144 13.79 0.99 -13.49
CA GLY A 144 14.66 2.02 -14.07
C GLY A 144 16.01 2.22 -13.39
N ARG A 145 16.87 1.21 -13.44
CA ARG A 145 18.31 1.36 -13.39
C ARG A 145 18.95 0.83 -14.66
N SER A 146 19.68 1.68 -15.38
CA SER A 146 20.69 1.28 -16.36
C SER A 146 21.75 0.44 -15.65
N ALA A 147 22.03 -0.75 -16.20
CA ALA A 147 22.88 -1.77 -15.61
C ALA A 147 24.35 -1.34 -15.60
N GLU A 148 24.97 -1.42 -14.45
CA GLU A 148 26.39 -1.76 -14.36
C GLU A 148 26.51 -3.23 -13.94
N ARG A 149 27.23 -3.98 -14.77
CA ARG A 149 27.45 -5.42 -14.62
C ARG A 149 28.46 -5.69 -13.50
N SER A 150 28.10 -6.54 -12.55
CA SER A 150 29.08 -7.32 -11.81
C SER A 150 28.58 -8.76 -11.65
N SER A 151 29.49 -9.68 -11.93
CA SER A 151 29.30 -11.10 -12.12
C SER A 151 29.25 -11.90 -10.81
N ALA A 152 28.50 -13.04 -10.90
CA ALA A 152 28.67 -14.32 -10.22
C ALA A 152 28.24 -14.47 -8.76
N ALA A 153 27.18 -15.29 -8.56
CA ALA A 153 27.28 -16.53 -7.78
C ALA A 153 25.97 -17.33 -7.84
N THR A 154 26.10 -18.58 -8.29
CA THR A 154 25.10 -19.63 -8.32
C THR A 154 24.75 -20.10 -6.90
N GLY A 155 23.44 -20.17 -6.59
CA GLY A 155 22.94 -20.77 -5.36
C GLY A 155 21.45 -21.02 -5.41
N ARG A 156 21.06 -22.30 -5.58
CA ARG A 156 19.67 -22.79 -5.41
C ARG A 156 19.15 -22.35 -4.04
N ARG A 157 18.02 -21.65 -3.99
CA ARG A 157 17.28 -21.45 -2.75
C ARG A 157 15.80 -21.73 -2.95
N SER A 158 15.35 -22.76 -2.26
CA SER A 158 13.97 -23.09 -1.92
C SER A 158 13.31 -21.92 -1.19
N ASN A 159 12.05 -21.67 -1.50
CA ASN A 159 11.22 -20.63 -0.92
C ASN A 159 10.97 -20.91 0.58
N PRO A 160 11.59 -20.23 1.55
CA PRO A 160 11.31 -20.48 2.96
C PRO A 160 10.05 -19.72 3.35
N GLY A 161 9.04 -20.45 3.81
CA GLY A 161 7.99 -19.88 4.61
C GLY A 161 8.64 -19.11 5.78
N PHE A 162 8.17 -17.90 6.03
CA PHE A 162 8.69 -17.02 7.06
C PHE A 162 8.51 -17.66 8.45
N ALA A 163 9.48 -18.45 8.88
CA ALA A 163 9.59 -18.91 10.27
C ALA A 163 10.28 -17.80 11.07
N ILE A 164 9.55 -17.10 11.90
CA ILE A 164 10.09 -16.14 12.88
C ILE A 164 10.73 -16.99 13.96
N SER A 165 12.05 -17.06 13.98
CA SER A 165 12.77 -17.96 14.90
C SER A 165 13.63 -17.25 15.96
N GLU A 166 13.81 -15.90 15.89
CA GLU A 166 14.73 -15.21 16.82
C GLU A 166 14.18 -13.89 17.34
N GLU A 167 14.51 -13.54 18.58
CA GLU A 167 14.15 -12.26 19.25
C GLU A 167 14.60 -11.02 18.46
N SER A 168 15.71 -11.13 17.73
CA SER A 168 16.22 -10.11 16.81
C SER A 168 15.25 -9.79 15.67
N ASP A 169 14.60 -10.80 15.09
CA ASP A 169 13.63 -10.64 14.00
C ASP A 169 12.33 -9.99 14.49
N LEU A 170 11.87 -10.34 15.68
CA LEU A 170 10.70 -9.71 16.30
C LEU A 170 10.94 -8.21 16.59
N LYS A 171 12.10 -7.86 17.13
CA LYS A 171 12.50 -6.45 17.36
C LYS A 171 12.55 -5.68 16.05
N LYS A 172 13.11 -6.27 15.00
CA LYS A 172 13.19 -5.70 13.67
C LYS A 172 11.80 -5.48 13.05
N ILE A 173 10.94 -6.49 13.05
CA ILE A 173 9.55 -6.37 12.58
C ILE A 173 8.82 -5.27 13.34
N SER A 174 8.97 -5.22 14.68
CA SER A 174 8.37 -4.18 15.50
C SER A 174 8.81 -2.77 15.10
N LEU A 175 10.09 -2.58 14.78
CA LEU A 175 10.62 -1.32 14.28
C LEU A 175 10.06 -0.97 12.91
N LEU A 176 10.12 -1.90 11.94
CA LEU A 176 9.62 -1.70 10.58
C LEU A 176 8.10 -1.42 10.56
N LYS A 177 7.35 -2.05 11.46
CA LYS A 177 5.91 -1.79 11.62
C LYS A 177 5.61 -0.33 11.99
N LYS A 178 6.49 0.35 12.72
CA LYS A 178 6.33 1.77 13.06
C LYS A 178 6.40 2.68 11.84
N ILE A 179 7.03 2.25 10.74
CA ILE A 179 7.23 3.05 9.53
C ILE A 179 5.92 3.24 8.78
N SER A 180 5.17 2.18 8.48
CA SER A 180 4.04 2.23 7.53
C SER A 180 2.80 1.43 7.91
N SER A 181 2.71 0.92 9.17
CA SER A 181 1.52 0.27 9.69
C SER A 181 0.58 1.31 10.29
N GLY A 182 -0.40 1.74 9.53
CA GLY A 182 -1.40 2.77 9.82
C GLY A 182 -1.50 3.81 8.70
N PRO A 183 -2.71 4.34 8.41
CA PRO A 183 -2.95 5.19 7.25
C PRO A 183 -2.14 6.50 7.26
N GLY A 184 -2.00 7.14 8.41
CA GLY A 184 -1.13 8.32 8.55
C GLY A 184 0.33 7.99 8.40
N ARG A 185 0.79 6.89 9.01
CA ARG A 185 2.18 6.45 8.95
C ARG A 185 2.64 6.13 7.54
N LEU A 186 1.84 5.37 6.78
CA LEU A 186 2.19 5.05 5.39
C LEU A 186 2.24 6.30 4.51
N SER A 187 1.33 7.25 4.73
CA SER A 187 1.33 8.51 3.96
C SER A 187 2.59 9.32 4.24
N GLU A 188 3.00 9.43 5.50
CA GLU A 188 4.22 10.13 5.90
C GLU A 188 5.47 9.42 5.40
N ALA A 189 5.54 8.07 5.52
CA ALA A 189 6.65 7.26 5.02
C ALA A 189 6.87 7.40 3.51
N LEU A 190 5.78 7.51 2.73
CA LEU A 190 5.82 7.74 1.29
C LEU A 190 5.78 9.24 0.93
N GLN A 191 5.91 10.13 1.93
CA GLN A 191 5.89 11.58 1.76
C GLN A 191 4.63 12.06 0.99
N ILE A 192 3.47 11.47 1.26
CA ILE A 192 2.20 11.81 0.61
C ILE A 192 1.59 13.01 1.31
N THR A 193 1.28 14.05 0.54
CA THR A 193 0.56 15.24 1.01
C THR A 193 -0.63 15.55 0.11
N ARG A 194 -1.59 16.32 0.63
CA ARG A 194 -2.75 16.71 -0.16
C ARG A 194 -2.36 17.58 -1.35
N ASP A 195 -1.50 18.58 -1.13
CA ASP A 195 -1.12 19.56 -2.15
C ASP A 195 -0.38 18.91 -3.32
N ARG A 196 0.45 17.89 -3.02
CA ARG A 196 1.22 17.19 -4.04
C ARG A 196 0.46 16.08 -4.74
N ASP A 197 -0.38 15.35 -4.02
CA ASP A 197 -0.84 14.04 -4.47
C ASP A 197 -2.37 13.91 -4.66
N ASN A 198 -3.19 14.83 -4.10
CA ASN A 198 -4.64 14.76 -4.30
C ASN A 198 -5.00 14.98 -5.78
N GLY A 199 -5.78 14.08 -6.35
CA GLY A 199 -6.14 14.10 -7.77
C GLY A 199 -5.07 13.55 -8.72
N LYS A 200 -3.96 12.98 -8.19
CA LYS A 200 -2.92 12.35 -9.01
C LYS A 200 -3.38 10.98 -9.49
N SER A 201 -3.11 10.66 -10.75
CA SER A 201 -3.37 9.32 -11.29
C SER A 201 -2.37 8.30 -10.74
N LEU A 202 -2.88 7.22 -10.13
CA LEU A 202 -2.07 6.09 -9.65
C LEU A 202 -1.83 5.02 -10.73
N VAL A 203 -2.41 5.23 -11.91
CA VAL A 203 -2.38 4.30 -13.06
C VAL A 203 -1.67 4.89 -14.29
N SER A 204 -1.05 6.07 -14.15
CA SER A 204 -0.29 6.69 -15.23
C SER A 204 1.20 6.35 -15.13
N PRO A 205 1.86 5.96 -16.23
CA PRO A 205 3.29 5.71 -16.24
C PRO A 205 4.13 6.97 -15.98
N ARG A 206 3.53 8.15 -16.18
CA ARG A 206 4.16 9.45 -15.90
C ARG A 206 4.04 9.88 -14.44
N SER A 207 3.22 9.18 -13.63
CA SER A 207 3.05 9.50 -12.22
C SER A 207 4.26 9.05 -11.40
N ASP A 208 4.64 9.87 -10.43
CA ASP A 208 5.64 9.51 -9.43
C ASP A 208 5.04 8.70 -8.26
N LEU A 209 3.71 8.59 -8.18
CA LEU A 209 2.99 7.73 -7.25
C LEU A 209 2.12 6.76 -8.06
N SER A 210 2.34 5.45 -7.91
CA SER A 210 1.68 4.44 -8.73
C SER A 210 1.47 3.13 -7.97
N ILE A 211 0.59 2.28 -8.53
CA ILE A 211 0.35 0.94 -7.99
C ILE A 211 0.72 -0.08 -9.05
N VAL A 212 1.58 -1.04 -8.66
CA VAL A 212 2.06 -2.08 -9.56
C VAL A 212 1.77 -3.48 -9.05
N ASP A 213 1.64 -4.42 -9.97
CA ASP A 213 1.52 -5.85 -9.71
C ASP A 213 2.85 -6.53 -9.98
N ASP A 214 3.41 -7.15 -8.98
CA ASP A 214 4.64 -7.94 -9.04
C ASP A 214 4.36 -9.46 -9.00
N ALA A 215 3.12 -9.85 -9.29
CA ALA A 215 2.62 -11.22 -9.26
C ALA A 215 2.66 -11.89 -7.86
N TYR A 216 2.84 -11.13 -6.78
CA TYR A 216 2.76 -11.67 -5.43
C TYR A 216 1.38 -12.29 -5.17
N ARG A 217 1.35 -13.51 -4.62
CA ARG A 217 0.12 -14.26 -4.35
C ARG A 217 -0.25 -14.22 -2.88
N VAL A 218 -1.39 -13.59 -2.59
CA VAL A 218 -1.99 -13.60 -1.25
C VAL A 218 -2.68 -14.94 -1.01
N ARG A 219 -2.23 -15.67 0.04
CA ARG A 219 -2.78 -17.00 0.36
C ARG A 219 -4.15 -16.91 1.03
N ARG A 220 -4.28 -16.03 2.04
CA ARG A 220 -5.52 -15.89 2.81
C ARG A 220 -5.78 -14.42 3.16
N VAL A 221 -7.03 -14.00 2.98
CA VAL A 221 -7.51 -12.65 3.33
C VAL A 221 -8.49 -12.78 4.50
N THR A 222 -8.28 -11.97 5.52
CA THR A 222 -9.23 -11.78 6.62
C THR A 222 -10.08 -10.54 6.35
N VAL A 223 -11.37 -10.62 6.68
CA VAL A 223 -12.32 -9.54 6.53
C VAL A 223 -12.93 -9.23 7.89
N THR A 224 -12.92 -7.95 8.28
CA THR A 224 -13.43 -7.48 9.58
C THR A 224 -14.15 -6.13 9.42
N PRO A 225 -14.82 -5.65 10.46
CA PRO A 225 -15.23 -4.26 10.53
C PRO A 225 -14.07 -3.29 10.37
N ARG A 226 -14.38 -2.08 9.87
CA ARG A 226 -13.42 -0.97 9.71
C ARG A 226 -13.02 -0.41 11.08
N ILE A 227 -11.86 0.27 11.14
CA ILE A 227 -11.30 0.81 12.37
C ILE A 227 -11.47 2.33 12.43
N GLY A 228 -11.82 2.85 13.61
CA GLY A 228 -11.82 4.30 13.88
C GLY A 228 -13.00 5.05 13.26
N ILE A 229 -14.10 4.35 12.96
CA ILE A 229 -15.34 4.95 12.49
C ILE A 229 -16.49 4.62 13.45
N ALA A 230 -17.45 5.52 13.57
CA ALA A 230 -18.65 5.34 14.38
C ALA A 230 -19.88 4.93 13.55
N LYS A 231 -20.01 5.48 12.33
CA LYS A 231 -21.12 5.17 11.44
C LYS A 231 -20.83 3.92 10.63
N SER A 232 -21.82 3.05 10.40
CA SER A 232 -21.65 1.78 9.68
C SER A 232 -20.43 0.97 10.16
N ALA A 233 -20.16 1.00 11.46
CA ALA A 233 -18.96 0.41 12.07
C ALA A 233 -18.99 -1.13 12.06
N ASP A 234 -20.18 -1.72 12.01
CA ASP A 234 -20.45 -3.17 11.98
C ASP A 234 -20.16 -3.82 10.63
N ARG A 235 -20.10 -3.03 9.55
CA ARG A 235 -19.92 -3.56 8.20
C ARG A 235 -18.53 -4.15 7.97
N PRO A 236 -18.39 -5.41 7.46
CA PRO A 236 -17.12 -6.08 7.23
C PRO A 236 -16.45 -5.57 5.95
N LEU A 237 -15.93 -4.35 6.01
CA LEU A 237 -15.35 -3.62 4.86
C LEU A 237 -13.85 -3.34 5.01
N ARG A 238 -13.18 -3.96 5.99
CA ARG A 238 -11.72 -3.95 6.16
C ARG A 238 -11.16 -5.29 5.75
N TYR A 239 -10.12 -5.27 4.89
CA TYR A 239 -9.48 -6.43 4.30
C TYR A 239 -7.99 -6.41 4.64
N PHE A 240 -7.42 -7.55 5.03
CA PHE A 240 -5.99 -7.65 5.27
C PHE A 240 -5.44 -9.05 5.02
N ILE A 241 -4.14 -9.13 4.77
CA ILE A 241 -3.43 -10.40 4.59
C ILE A 241 -3.35 -11.10 5.95
N ALA A 242 -3.96 -12.29 6.07
CA ALA A 242 -3.99 -13.05 7.31
C ALA A 242 -2.57 -13.41 7.79
N GLY A 243 -2.28 -13.13 9.06
CA GLY A 243 -0.97 -13.41 9.66
C GLY A 243 0.15 -12.46 9.27
N ASN A 244 -0.09 -11.44 8.42
CA ASN A 244 0.96 -10.48 8.09
C ASN A 244 1.22 -9.55 9.30
N PRO A 245 2.48 -9.43 9.78
CA PRO A 245 2.80 -8.68 10.99
C PRO A 245 2.63 -7.16 10.84
N PHE A 246 2.57 -6.63 9.61
CA PHE A 246 2.43 -5.20 9.33
C PHE A 246 1.00 -4.69 9.37
N VAL A 247 0.00 -5.55 9.54
CA VAL A 247 -1.41 -5.13 9.70
C VAL A 247 -1.55 -4.18 10.88
N SER A 248 -2.31 -3.07 10.69
CA SER A 248 -2.50 -2.03 11.69
C SER A 248 -3.51 -2.42 12.78
N GLY A 249 -3.39 -1.79 13.96
CA GLY A 249 -4.26 -2.07 15.09
C GLY A 249 -3.90 -3.38 15.82
N ARG A 250 -4.59 -3.64 16.94
CA ARG A 250 -4.52 -4.96 17.60
C ARG A 250 -5.42 -5.91 16.82
N SER A 251 -4.85 -6.91 16.16
CA SER A 251 -5.63 -8.08 15.75
C SER A 251 -6.07 -8.79 17.03
N ARG A 252 -7.31 -8.57 17.47
CA ARG A 252 -7.91 -9.59 18.33
C ARG A 252 -7.99 -10.82 17.43
N ALA A 253 -7.15 -11.81 17.73
CA ALA A 253 -7.32 -13.14 17.19
C ALA A 253 -8.71 -13.61 17.62
N ALA A 254 -9.54 -13.96 16.66
CA ALA A 254 -10.71 -14.78 16.90
C ALA A 254 -10.26 -16.22 16.92
#